data_5162f24568bc7db86de11ed776bdb131
#
_entry.id   5162f24568bc7db86de11ed776bdb131
#
_cell.length_a   1.000
_cell.length_b   1.000
_cell.length_c   1.000
_cell.angle_alpha   90.00
_cell.angle_beta   90.00
_cell.angle_gamma   90.00
#
_symmetry.space_group_name_H-M   'P 1'
#
loop_
_entity.id
_entity.type
_entity.pdbx_description
1 polymer ?
#
loop_
_entity_poly.entity_id
_entity_poly.type
_entity_poly.pdbx_seq_one_letter_code
_entity_poly.pdbx_strand_id
1 'polypeptide(L)'
;MKKKLTSLALVGAFLGLSWYGNVQAQESSGNKIHFINVQEGGSDAIILESNGHFAMVDTGEDYDFPDGSNSRYPWREGIETSYKHVLTDRVFRRLKELGVQKLDFILVTHTHSDHIGNVDELLSTYPVDRVYLKKYSDNRITNSERLWDNLYGYDKVLQTASEKGVSVIQNITQGDAHFQFGDMDIELYNYENETDSSGELKKIWDDNSNSLISVVKVNGKKIYLGGDLDNVHGAEDKYGPLI
;
A
#
# COMPACT_ATOMS: atom_id res chain seq x y z
N MET A 1 2.60 5.20 94.24
CA MET A 1 1.98 4.38 93.18
C MET A 1 2.09 5.19 91.85
N LYS A 2 3.05 4.89 91.00
CA LYS A 2 3.24 5.62 89.70
C LYS A 2 2.83 4.66 88.58
N LYS A 3 1.76 5.00 87.89
CA LYS A 3 1.31 4.29 86.69
C LYS A 3 2.19 4.71 85.50
N LYS A 4 2.82 3.75 84.83
CA LYS A 4 3.52 3.95 83.57
C LYS A 4 2.50 3.84 82.44
N LEU A 5 2.39 4.90 81.64
CA LEU A 5 1.72 4.85 80.34
C LEU A 5 2.71 4.34 79.31
N THR A 6 2.38 3.25 78.62
CA THR A 6 3.09 2.77 77.44
C THR A 6 2.39 3.27 76.22
N SER A 7 3.08 4.12 75.45
CA SER A 7 2.62 4.61 74.18
C SER A 7 2.89 3.54 73.07
N LEU A 8 1.83 3.11 72.43
CA LEU A 8 1.91 2.20 71.28
C LEU A 8 1.99 3.07 70.00
N ALA A 9 3.12 3.06 69.32
CA ALA A 9 3.25 3.70 68.04
C ALA A 9 2.75 2.77 66.93
N LEU A 10 1.68 3.16 66.26
CA LEU A 10 1.16 2.47 65.11
C LEU A 10 1.96 2.95 63.87
N VAL A 11 2.79 2.09 63.29
CA VAL A 11 3.43 2.33 61.99
C VAL A 11 2.48 1.89 60.89
N GLY A 12 1.84 2.83 60.25
CA GLY A 12 1.01 2.57 59.07
C GLY A 12 1.89 2.38 57.84
N ALA A 13 1.97 1.14 57.36
CA ALA A 13 2.58 0.86 56.05
C ALA A 13 1.58 1.21 54.95
N PHE A 14 1.83 2.31 54.24
CA PHE A 14 1.15 2.60 52.99
C PHE A 14 1.69 1.68 51.90
N LEU A 15 0.97 0.58 51.61
CA LEU A 15 1.15 -0.20 50.40
C LEU A 15 0.52 0.59 49.23
N GLY A 16 1.36 1.34 48.50
CA GLY A 16 0.98 1.93 47.26
C GLY A 16 0.74 0.84 46.19
N LEU A 17 -0.51 0.47 45.98
CA LEU A 17 -0.93 -0.33 44.85
C LEU A 17 -0.84 0.58 43.60
N SER A 18 0.30 0.47 42.89
CA SER A 18 0.41 0.99 41.55
C SER A 18 -0.53 0.20 40.65
N TRP A 19 -1.68 0.76 40.35
CA TRP A 19 -2.51 0.26 39.27
C TRP A 19 -1.79 0.59 37.94
N TYR A 20 -0.98 -0.34 37.45
CA TYR A 20 -0.65 -0.37 36.04
C TYR A 20 -1.93 -0.82 35.33
N GLY A 21 -2.74 0.15 34.93
CA GLY A 21 -3.79 -0.08 33.96
C GLY A 21 -3.10 -0.59 32.69
N ASN A 22 -3.24 -1.89 32.41
CA ASN A 22 -3.03 -2.38 31.06
C ASN A 22 -3.97 -1.58 30.17
N VAL A 23 -3.44 -0.59 29.48
CA VAL A 23 -4.09 -0.05 28.29
C VAL A 23 -3.98 -1.17 27.27
N GLN A 24 -4.92 -2.11 27.31
CA GLN A 24 -5.18 -2.94 26.16
C GLN A 24 -5.58 -1.95 25.07
N ALA A 25 -4.74 -1.84 24.03
CA ALA A 25 -5.18 -1.25 22.79
C ALA A 25 -6.50 -1.96 22.46
N GLN A 26 -7.57 -1.19 22.40
CA GLN A 26 -8.87 -1.71 22.01
C GLN A 26 -8.66 -2.21 20.59
N GLU A 27 -8.63 -3.54 20.41
CA GLU A 27 -8.61 -4.14 19.09
C GLU A 27 -9.77 -3.49 18.34
N SER A 28 -9.47 -2.75 17.28
CA SER A 28 -10.50 -2.14 16.47
C SER A 28 -11.21 -3.30 15.74
N SER A 29 -12.23 -3.85 16.40
CA SER A 29 -13.10 -4.87 15.80
C SER A 29 -13.91 -4.17 14.72
N GLY A 30 -13.45 -4.25 13.49
CA GLY A 30 -14.19 -3.67 12.37
C GLY A 30 -13.38 -3.60 11.08
N ASN A 31 -14.12 -3.46 10.00
CA ASN A 31 -13.56 -3.30 8.66
C ASN A 31 -13.57 -1.83 8.29
N LYS A 32 -12.43 -1.29 7.86
CA LYS A 32 -12.29 0.09 7.41
C LYS A 32 -11.44 0.17 6.14
N ILE A 33 -11.75 1.14 5.33
CA ILE A 33 -10.93 1.55 4.19
C ILE A 33 -10.57 3.02 4.41
N HIS A 34 -9.27 3.31 4.50
CA HIS A 34 -8.75 4.63 4.75
C HIS A 34 -8.18 5.20 3.45
N PHE A 35 -8.88 6.16 2.87
CA PHE A 35 -8.33 6.95 1.77
C PHE A 35 -7.46 8.06 2.36
N ILE A 36 -6.18 8.06 2.04
CA ILE A 36 -5.24 9.05 2.54
C ILE A 36 -5.33 10.28 1.66
N ASN A 37 -5.69 11.43 2.26
CA ASN A 37 -5.64 12.69 1.55
C ASN A 37 -4.19 13.12 1.36
N VAL A 38 -3.64 12.87 0.20
CA VAL A 38 -2.27 13.23 -0.18
C VAL A 38 -2.13 14.66 -0.70
N GLN A 39 -3.22 15.44 -0.76
CA GLN A 39 -3.31 16.84 -1.22
C GLN A 39 -2.97 17.09 -2.70
N GLU A 40 -2.67 16.06 -3.46
CA GLU A 40 -2.43 16.11 -4.89
C GLU A 40 -3.55 15.39 -5.62
N GLY A 41 -4.05 15.98 -6.68
CA GLY A 41 -4.98 15.30 -7.57
C GLY A 41 -4.22 14.27 -8.40
N GLY A 42 -4.63 13.00 -8.31
CA GLY A 42 -4.07 11.91 -9.10
C GLY A 42 -3.32 10.85 -8.29
N SER A 43 -2.87 11.15 -7.06
CA SER A 43 -2.11 10.18 -6.26
C SER A 43 -3.02 9.37 -5.33
N ASP A 44 -2.89 8.05 -5.37
CA ASP A 44 -3.66 7.13 -4.53
C ASP A 44 -2.80 6.46 -3.45
N ALA A 45 -3.30 6.50 -2.21
CA ALA A 45 -2.78 5.73 -1.10
C ALA A 45 -3.94 5.28 -0.20
N ILE A 46 -4.20 3.98 -0.18
CA ILE A 46 -5.39 3.42 0.46
C ILE A 46 -4.97 2.32 1.43
N ILE A 47 -5.39 2.42 2.70
CA ILE A 47 -5.15 1.36 3.70
C ILE A 47 -6.43 0.57 3.89
N LEU A 48 -6.33 -0.74 3.79
CA LEU A 48 -7.36 -1.69 4.19
C LEU A 48 -7.06 -2.13 5.62
N GLU A 49 -8.07 -2.05 6.51
CA GLU A 49 -8.01 -2.51 7.89
C GLU A 49 -9.14 -3.52 8.12
N SER A 50 -8.80 -4.72 8.55
CA SER A 50 -9.78 -5.77 8.88
C SER A 50 -9.30 -6.61 10.06
N ASN A 51 -10.01 -6.54 11.19
CA ASN A 51 -9.71 -7.33 12.40
C ASN A 51 -8.25 -7.26 12.88
N GLY A 52 -7.63 -6.06 12.82
CA GLY A 52 -6.24 -5.87 13.21
C GLY A 52 -5.22 -6.24 12.12
N HIS A 53 -5.66 -6.70 10.96
CA HIS A 53 -4.85 -6.88 9.76
C HIS A 53 -4.82 -5.60 8.94
N PHE A 54 -3.69 -5.32 8.30
CA PHE A 54 -3.49 -4.14 7.47
C PHE A 54 -2.89 -4.51 6.12
N ALA A 55 -3.35 -3.84 5.08
CA ALA A 55 -2.81 -3.94 3.73
C ALA A 55 -2.92 -2.59 3.03
N MET A 56 -2.25 -2.43 1.89
CA MET A 56 -2.38 -1.22 1.08
C MET A 56 -2.77 -1.54 -0.35
N VAL A 57 -3.54 -0.63 -0.94
CA VAL A 57 -3.77 -0.51 -2.39
C VAL A 57 -3.22 0.84 -2.79
N ASP A 58 -2.18 0.83 -3.60
CA ASP A 58 -1.32 1.96 -3.92
C ASP A 58 -0.73 2.66 -2.68
N THR A 59 0.31 3.43 -2.87
CA THR A 59 1.13 3.94 -1.76
C THR A 59 1.45 5.42 -1.87
N GLY A 60 0.99 6.07 -2.93
CA GLY A 60 1.24 7.47 -3.20
C GLY A 60 2.64 7.76 -3.76
N GLU A 61 2.85 9.00 -4.10
CA GLU A 61 4.11 9.55 -4.60
C GLU A 61 5.19 9.58 -3.53
N ASP A 62 6.45 9.47 -3.93
CA ASP A 62 7.62 9.56 -3.06
C ASP A 62 8.58 10.71 -3.45
N TYR A 63 9.81 10.71 -2.94
CA TYR A 63 10.87 11.68 -3.26
C TYR A 63 11.90 11.16 -4.24
N ASP A 64 11.83 9.90 -4.59
CA ASP A 64 12.90 9.21 -5.22
C ASP A 64 12.64 9.08 -6.71
N PHE A 65 13.45 9.75 -7.48
CA PHE A 65 13.38 9.76 -8.94
C PHE A 65 14.79 9.71 -9.54
N PRO A 66 14.94 9.20 -10.76
CA PRO A 66 16.24 9.07 -11.40
C PRO A 66 16.83 10.43 -11.74
N ASP A 67 18.14 10.58 -11.54
CA ASP A 67 18.91 11.78 -11.92
C ASP A 67 19.32 11.79 -13.40
N GLY A 68 18.97 10.75 -14.15
CA GLY A 68 19.30 10.59 -15.56
C GLY A 68 20.74 10.14 -15.86
N SER A 69 21.56 9.91 -14.84
CA SER A 69 22.94 9.41 -15.02
C SER A 69 23.01 7.97 -15.53
N ASN A 70 21.99 7.17 -15.23
CA ASN A 70 21.83 5.83 -15.73
C ASN A 70 20.95 5.81 -16.99
N SER A 71 21.51 5.34 -18.12
CA SER A 71 20.78 5.27 -19.39
C SER A 71 19.52 4.38 -19.35
N ARG A 72 19.40 3.46 -18.37
CA ARG A 72 18.19 2.67 -18.14
C ARG A 72 17.07 3.53 -17.59
N TYR A 73 17.39 4.58 -16.84
CA TYR A 73 16.46 5.49 -16.21
C TYR A 73 16.78 6.93 -16.62
N PRO A 74 16.48 7.31 -17.88
CA PRO A 74 16.75 8.67 -18.32
C PRO A 74 15.86 9.66 -17.58
N TRP A 75 16.40 10.83 -17.29
CA TRP A 75 15.57 11.92 -16.79
C TRP A 75 14.51 12.30 -17.82
N ARG A 76 13.28 12.47 -17.40
CA ARG A 76 12.15 12.89 -18.24
C ARG A 76 11.41 14.04 -17.60
N GLU A 77 10.82 14.91 -18.42
CA GLU A 77 9.99 16.01 -17.92
C GLU A 77 8.79 15.45 -17.14
N GLY A 78 8.50 16.09 -15.98
CA GLY A 78 7.36 15.72 -15.13
C GLY A 78 7.67 14.73 -14.00
N ILE A 79 8.88 14.11 -13.97
CA ILE A 79 9.26 13.22 -12.87
C ILE A 79 9.54 13.95 -11.55
N GLU A 80 9.88 15.25 -11.63
CA GLU A 80 10.16 16.06 -10.45
C GLU A 80 8.92 16.85 -10.06
N THR A 81 8.33 16.55 -8.92
CA THR A 81 7.19 17.29 -8.37
C THR A 81 7.60 18.04 -7.10
N SER A 82 6.99 19.21 -6.86
CA SER A 82 7.27 20.04 -5.69
C SER A 82 6.61 19.55 -4.39
N TYR A 83 5.79 18.51 -4.47
CA TYR A 83 4.91 18.07 -3.38
C TYR A 83 5.37 16.82 -2.64
N LYS A 84 6.42 16.17 -3.12
CA LYS A 84 6.91 14.86 -2.66
C LYS A 84 7.00 14.73 -1.15
N HIS A 85 7.57 15.73 -0.46
CA HIS A 85 7.76 15.70 1.00
C HIS A 85 6.47 15.53 1.79
N VAL A 86 5.37 16.04 1.30
CA VAL A 86 4.09 16.00 2.02
C VAL A 86 3.43 14.63 1.88
N LEU A 87 3.65 13.96 0.76
CA LEU A 87 2.94 12.74 0.39
C LEU A 87 3.42 11.54 1.20
N THR A 88 4.72 11.26 1.18
CA THR A 88 5.34 10.19 1.96
C THR A 88 5.04 10.34 3.46
N ASP A 89 5.26 11.51 4.02
CA ASP A 89 5.01 11.77 5.45
C ASP A 89 3.56 11.47 5.86
N ARG A 90 2.58 11.68 4.98
CA ARG A 90 1.17 11.41 5.28
C ARG A 90 0.87 9.93 5.34
N VAL A 91 1.40 9.15 4.40
CA VAL A 91 1.23 7.69 4.36
C VAL A 91 1.82 7.09 5.64
N PHE A 92 3.09 7.35 5.93
CA PHE A 92 3.78 6.79 7.09
C PHE A 92 3.19 7.26 8.43
N ARG A 93 2.81 8.53 8.51
CA ARG A 93 2.12 9.03 9.70
C ARG A 93 0.80 8.31 9.94
N ARG A 94 0.00 8.08 8.87
CA ARG A 94 -1.28 7.39 9.01
C ARG A 94 -1.11 5.95 9.44
N LEU A 95 -0.15 5.22 8.88
CA LEU A 95 0.19 3.87 9.30
C LEU A 95 0.59 3.83 10.78
N LYS A 96 1.42 4.78 11.21
CA LYS A 96 1.83 4.92 12.62
C LYS A 96 0.67 5.24 13.55
N GLU A 97 -0.23 6.15 13.17
CA GLU A 97 -1.44 6.50 13.94
C GLU A 97 -2.36 5.29 14.13
N LEU A 98 -2.46 4.42 13.12
CA LEU A 98 -3.22 3.19 13.17
C LEU A 98 -2.50 2.06 13.94
N GLY A 99 -1.26 2.27 14.35
CA GLY A 99 -0.46 1.29 15.06
C GLY A 99 -0.01 0.11 14.20
N VAL A 100 0.07 0.29 12.87
CA VAL A 100 0.47 -0.76 11.94
C VAL A 100 1.85 -1.28 12.29
N GLN A 101 1.98 -2.59 12.46
CA GLN A 101 3.26 -3.27 12.71
C GLN A 101 3.70 -4.12 11.52
N LYS A 102 2.78 -4.46 10.63
CA LYS A 102 2.96 -5.35 9.47
C LYS A 102 1.89 -5.05 8.43
N LEU A 103 2.22 -5.28 7.16
CA LEU A 103 1.28 -5.29 6.05
C LEU A 103 1.15 -6.73 5.50
N ASP A 104 -0.06 -7.23 5.41
CA ASP A 104 -0.32 -8.57 4.85
C ASP A 104 -0.09 -8.59 3.34
N PHE A 105 -0.33 -7.48 2.67
CA PHE A 105 0.04 -7.27 1.27
C PHE A 105 0.10 -5.78 0.92
N ILE A 106 0.81 -5.49 -0.17
CA ILE A 106 0.69 -4.24 -0.93
C ILE A 106 0.23 -4.63 -2.33
N LEU A 107 -0.84 -3.99 -2.83
CA LEU A 107 -1.32 -4.12 -4.19
C LEU A 107 -1.03 -2.83 -4.93
N VAL A 108 -0.23 -2.91 -5.98
CA VAL A 108 0.08 -1.78 -6.85
C VAL A 108 -0.80 -1.88 -8.08
N THR A 109 -1.63 -0.87 -8.31
CA THR A 109 -2.54 -0.88 -9.46
C THR A 109 -1.76 -0.78 -10.76
N HIS A 110 -0.84 0.16 -10.87
CA HIS A 110 0.04 0.38 -12.02
C HIS A 110 1.33 1.11 -11.60
N THR A 111 2.23 1.39 -12.55
CA THR A 111 3.61 1.79 -12.21
C THR A 111 3.88 3.30 -12.22
N HIS A 112 2.87 4.16 -12.31
CA HIS A 112 3.10 5.59 -12.13
C HIS A 112 3.53 5.89 -10.70
N SER A 113 4.45 6.83 -10.51
CA SER A 113 5.08 7.13 -9.22
C SER A 113 4.08 7.56 -8.16
N ASP A 114 3.01 8.24 -8.54
CA ASP A 114 1.92 8.66 -7.66
C ASP A 114 1.03 7.49 -7.15
N HIS A 115 1.34 6.25 -7.55
CA HIS A 115 0.75 5.00 -7.06
C HIS A 115 1.78 4.05 -6.46
N ILE A 116 2.91 3.83 -7.13
CA ILE A 116 3.96 2.88 -6.70
C ILE A 116 5.01 3.50 -5.77
N GLY A 117 5.10 4.84 -5.70
CA GLY A 117 6.25 5.57 -5.17
C GLY A 117 6.76 5.08 -3.82
N ASN A 118 5.90 4.95 -2.81
CA ASN A 118 6.36 4.58 -1.46
C ASN A 118 6.49 3.06 -1.20
N VAL A 119 6.35 2.19 -2.20
CA VAL A 119 6.37 0.73 -1.97
C VAL A 119 7.71 0.27 -1.44
N ASP A 120 8.82 0.69 -2.01
CA ASP A 120 10.17 0.28 -1.61
C ASP A 120 10.52 0.77 -0.20
N GLU A 121 10.09 1.98 0.18
CA GLU A 121 10.27 2.53 1.52
C GLU A 121 9.39 1.79 2.55
N LEU A 122 8.16 1.42 2.18
CA LEU A 122 7.30 0.57 3.01
C LEU A 122 7.91 -0.81 3.22
N LEU A 123 8.45 -1.45 2.18
CA LEU A 123 9.17 -2.72 2.26
C LEU A 123 10.41 -2.63 3.15
N SER A 124 11.03 -1.46 3.21
CA SER A 124 12.20 -1.20 4.07
C SER A 124 11.82 -0.95 5.52
N THR A 125 10.62 -0.45 5.78
CA THR A 125 10.15 0.00 7.10
C THR A 125 9.29 -1.03 7.82
N TYR A 126 8.44 -1.76 7.11
CA TYR A 126 7.49 -2.72 7.67
C TYR A 126 7.76 -4.14 7.17
N PRO A 127 7.52 -5.17 7.98
CA PRO A 127 7.32 -6.51 7.46
C PRO A 127 6.13 -6.53 6.51
N VAL A 128 6.34 -7.05 5.28
CA VAL A 128 5.30 -7.20 4.26
C VAL A 128 5.31 -8.66 3.80
N ASP A 129 4.15 -9.32 3.74
CA ASP A 129 4.14 -10.72 3.34
C ASP A 129 4.29 -10.90 1.83
N ARG A 130 3.68 -10.02 1.03
CA ARG A 130 3.72 -10.08 -0.44
C ARG A 130 3.34 -8.75 -1.08
N VAL A 131 3.79 -8.58 -2.33
CA VAL A 131 3.40 -7.48 -3.19
C VAL A 131 2.73 -8.03 -4.45
N TYR A 132 1.58 -7.50 -4.82
CA TYR A 132 0.97 -7.73 -6.13
C TYR A 132 1.39 -6.59 -7.06
N LEU A 133 2.12 -6.92 -8.11
CA LEU A 133 2.65 -5.94 -9.07
C LEU A 133 2.75 -6.60 -10.44
N LYS A 134 1.95 -6.15 -11.41
CA LYS A 134 2.00 -6.67 -12.78
C LYS A 134 3.35 -6.37 -13.45
N LYS A 135 3.70 -7.14 -14.47
CA LYS A 135 4.92 -6.89 -15.25
C LYS A 135 4.83 -5.56 -15.98
N TYR A 136 5.93 -4.84 -15.96
CA TYR A 136 6.08 -3.56 -16.65
C TYR A 136 7.34 -3.54 -17.53
N SER A 137 7.29 -2.73 -18.59
CA SER A 137 8.42 -2.36 -19.44
C SER A 137 8.08 -1.08 -20.18
N ASP A 138 8.99 -0.12 -20.23
CA ASP A 138 8.84 1.11 -21.03
C ASP A 138 8.51 0.80 -22.50
N ASN A 139 9.05 -0.31 -23.03
CA ASN A 139 8.80 -0.73 -24.41
C ASN A 139 7.33 -1.02 -24.71
N ARG A 140 6.48 -1.29 -23.71
CA ARG A 140 5.05 -1.52 -23.93
C ARG A 140 4.25 -0.23 -24.11
N ILE A 141 4.77 0.89 -23.62
CA ILE A 141 4.07 2.19 -23.64
C ILE A 141 4.26 2.85 -25.02
N THR A 142 3.17 3.20 -25.69
CA THR A 142 3.22 3.83 -27.02
C THR A 142 3.21 5.35 -26.95
N ASN A 143 2.73 5.95 -25.86
CA ASN A 143 2.84 7.38 -25.62
C ASN A 143 4.08 7.71 -24.80
N SER A 144 5.12 8.25 -25.44
CA SER A 144 6.39 8.58 -24.78
C SER A 144 6.26 9.65 -23.68
N GLU A 145 5.21 10.46 -23.70
CA GLU A 145 4.93 11.47 -22.67
C GLU A 145 4.41 10.86 -21.37
N ARG A 146 4.12 9.56 -21.36
CA ARG A 146 3.62 8.77 -20.22
C ARG A 146 4.66 7.80 -19.64
N LEU A 147 5.92 7.98 -19.96
CA LEU A 147 6.97 7.10 -19.47
C LEU A 147 7.53 7.51 -18.12
N TRP A 148 7.57 8.78 -17.81
CA TRP A 148 8.12 9.36 -16.57
C TRP A 148 9.23 8.50 -15.92
N ASP A 149 9.12 8.16 -14.66
CA ASP A 149 10.03 7.30 -13.88
C ASP A 149 9.46 5.91 -13.59
N ASN A 150 8.43 5.49 -14.31
CA ASN A 150 7.72 4.21 -14.12
C ASN A 150 8.67 3.01 -14.00
N LEU A 151 9.66 2.89 -14.91
CA LEU A 151 10.62 1.80 -14.88
C LEU A 151 11.55 1.86 -13.67
N TYR A 152 11.87 3.05 -13.20
CA TYR A 152 12.70 3.26 -12.03
C TYR A 152 11.98 2.77 -10.76
N GLY A 153 10.78 3.26 -10.52
CA GLY A 153 9.95 2.81 -9.38
C GLY A 153 9.71 1.30 -9.41
N TYR A 154 9.37 0.76 -10.59
CA TYR A 154 9.16 -0.68 -10.78
C TYR A 154 10.40 -1.52 -10.41
N ASP A 155 11.57 -1.18 -10.94
CA ASP A 155 12.81 -1.90 -10.68
C ASP A 155 13.22 -1.76 -9.20
N LYS A 156 13.03 -0.60 -8.58
CA LYS A 156 13.30 -0.40 -7.15
C LYS A 156 12.45 -1.29 -6.26
N VAL A 157 11.16 -1.40 -6.55
CA VAL A 157 10.27 -2.31 -5.81
C VAL A 157 10.76 -3.75 -5.92
N LEU A 158 11.13 -4.22 -7.13
CA LEU A 158 11.64 -5.58 -7.33
C LEU A 158 12.95 -5.81 -6.59
N GLN A 159 13.87 -4.84 -6.64
CA GLN A 159 15.14 -4.92 -5.95
C GLN A 159 14.93 -4.98 -4.43
N THR A 160 14.19 -4.04 -3.87
CA THR A 160 13.97 -3.95 -2.43
C THR A 160 13.21 -5.18 -1.91
N ALA A 161 12.20 -5.66 -2.64
CA ALA A 161 11.50 -6.89 -2.28
C ALA A 161 12.46 -8.10 -2.25
N SER A 162 13.35 -8.22 -3.23
CA SER A 162 14.37 -9.27 -3.26
C SER A 162 15.34 -9.16 -2.07
N GLU A 163 15.81 -7.97 -1.74
CA GLU A 163 16.71 -7.73 -0.60
C GLU A 163 16.05 -8.05 0.75
N LYS A 164 14.73 -7.82 0.86
CA LYS A 164 13.94 -8.09 2.07
C LYS A 164 13.35 -9.51 2.11
N GLY A 165 13.52 -10.29 1.04
CA GLY A 165 12.95 -11.63 0.93
C GLY A 165 11.42 -11.63 0.80
N VAL A 166 10.83 -10.56 0.29
CA VAL A 166 9.39 -10.41 0.08
C VAL A 166 9.01 -10.94 -1.30
N SER A 167 7.94 -11.73 -1.37
CA SER A 167 7.43 -12.26 -2.64
C SER A 167 6.71 -11.19 -3.43
N VAL A 168 7.10 -10.99 -4.71
CA VAL A 168 6.37 -10.16 -5.67
C VAL A 168 5.61 -11.04 -6.64
N ILE A 169 4.28 -10.98 -6.59
CA ILE A 169 3.38 -11.76 -7.45
C ILE A 169 3.15 -10.97 -8.73
N GLN A 170 3.98 -11.23 -9.75
CA GLN A 170 3.88 -10.56 -11.05
C GLN A 170 2.99 -11.30 -12.04
N ASN A 171 2.91 -12.62 -11.96
CA ASN A 171 2.03 -13.45 -12.76
C ASN A 171 0.86 -13.90 -11.88
N ILE A 172 -0.10 -12.99 -11.73
CA ILE A 172 -1.29 -13.25 -10.92
C ILE A 172 -2.15 -14.28 -11.67
N THR A 173 -2.43 -15.39 -11.02
CA THR A 173 -3.30 -16.45 -11.55
C THR A 173 -4.73 -16.27 -11.03
N GLN A 174 -5.69 -17.01 -11.60
CA GLN A 174 -7.06 -17.04 -11.07
C GLN A 174 -7.09 -17.47 -9.58
N GLY A 175 -6.14 -18.31 -9.14
CA GLY A 175 -6.03 -18.72 -7.73
C GLY A 175 -5.53 -17.61 -6.81
N ASP A 176 -4.70 -16.69 -7.34
CA ASP A 176 -4.20 -15.53 -6.60
C ASP A 176 -5.20 -14.36 -6.61
N ALA A 177 -6.13 -14.36 -7.57
CA ALA A 177 -7.05 -13.26 -7.82
C ALA A 177 -8.28 -13.24 -6.90
N HIS A 178 -8.42 -14.21 -5.99
CA HIS A 178 -9.52 -14.25 -5.03
C HIS A 178 -9.02 -14.77 -3.68
N PHE A 179 -9.10 -13.94 -2.66
CA PHE A 179 -8.61 -14.30 -1.33
C PHE A 179 -9.32 -13.53 -0.21
N GLN A 180 -9.27 -14.09 0.99
CA GLN A 180 -9.76 -13.45 2.21
C GLN A 180 -8.67 -12.58 2.84
N PHE A 181 -9.07 -11.41 3.33
CA PHE A 181 -8.26 -10.51 4.13
C PHE A 181 -9.07 -10.09 5.37
N GLY A 182 -8.79 -10.71 6.50
CA GLY A 182 -9.66 -10.60 7.66
C GLY A 182 -11.10 -11.02 7.30
N ASP A 183 -12.07 -10.13 7.49
CA ASP A 183 -13.47 -10.33 7.08
C ASP A 183 -13.79 -9.79 5.68
N MET A 184 -12.80 -9.23 4.99
CA MET A 184 -12.95 -8.74 3.63
C MET A 184 -12.67 -9.86 2.63
N ASP A 185 -13.49 -9.95 1.61
CA ASP A 185 -13.29 -10.81 0.45
C ASP A 185 -12.76 -9.94 -0.69
N ILE A 186 -11.56 -10.25 -1.20
CA ILE A 186 -10.87 -9.48 -2.24
C ILE A 186 -10.92 -10.23 -3.55
N GLU A 187 -11.43 -9.59 -4.58
CA GLU A 187 -11.38 -10.09 -5.96
C GLU A 187 -10.56 -9.14 -6.82
N LEU A 188 -9.60 -9.69 -7.55
CA LEU A 188 -8.75 -8.95 -8.49
C LEU A 188 -9.26 -9.12 -9.92
N TYR A 189 -9.22 -8.04 -10.69
CA TYR A 189 -9.54 -8.03 -12.11
C TYR A 189 -8.47 -7.28 -12.89
N ASN A 190 -8.45 -7.42 -14.20
CA ASN A 190 -7.40 -6.89 -15.07
C ASN A 190 -5.99 -7.36 -14.64
N TYR A 191 -5.89 -8.57 -14.07
CA TYR A 191 -4.66 -9.07 -13.46
C TYR A 191 -3.72 -9.76 -14.45
N GLU A 192 -4.19 -10.12 -15.63
CA GLU A 192 -3.38 -10.81 -16.63
C GLU A 192 -2.29 -9.90 -17.21
N ASN A 193 -1.12 -10.47 -17.46
CA ASN A 193 -0.10 -9.85 -18.29
C ASN A 193 -0.38 -10.21 -19.75
N GLU A 194 -1.15 -9.37 -20.45
CA GLU A 194 -1.42 -9.62 -21.87
C GLU A 194 -0.12 -9.56 -22.68
N THR A 195 0.11 -10.59 -23.51
CA THR A 195 1.26 -10.67 -24.41
C THR A 195 0.80 -10.72 -25.87
N ASP A 196 1.68 -10.32 -26.75
CA ASP A 196 1.50 -10.46 -28.19
C ASP A 196 1.90 -11.88 -28.69
N SER A 197 1.86 -12.09 -30.00
CA SER A 197 2.22 -13.37 -30.60
C SER A 197 3.70 -13.75 -30.48
N SER A 198 4.57 -12.81 -30.10
CA SER A 198 6.00 -13.06 -29.81
C SER A 198 6.26 -13.42 -28.34
N GLY A 199 5.25 -13.27 -27.49
CA GLY A 199 5.36 -13.45 -26.02
C GLY A 199 5.81 -12.20 -25.27
N GLU A 200 5.99 -11.07 -25.98
CA GLU A 200 6.29 -9.78 -25.37
C GLU A 200 5.02 -9.14 -24.80
N LEU A 201 5.17 -8.26 -23.80
CA LEU A 201 4.04 -7.53 -23.26
C LEU A 201 3.36 -6.71 -24.36
N LYS A 202 2.03 -6.86 -24.46
CA LYS A 202 1.22 -6.16 -25.45
C LYS A 202 1.37 -4.65 -25.29
N LYS A 203 1.47 -3.94 -26.42
CA LYS A 203 1.54 -2.47 -26.45
C LYS A 203 0.26 -1.86 -25.92
N ILE A 204 0.40 -0.83 -25.08
CA ILE A 204 -0.68 -0.01 -24.56
C ILE A 204 -0.31 1.46 -24.68
N TRP A 205 -1.30 2.34 -24.64
CA TRP A 205 -1.10 3.78 -24.72
C TRP A 205 -0.37 4.33 -23.50
N ASP A 206 -0.81 3.91 -22.31
CA ASP A 206 -0.40 4.37 -21.01
C ASP A 206 -0.56 3.22 -20.01
N ASP A 207 0.21 3.20 -18.94
CA ASP A 207 0.12 2.16 -17.90
C ASP A 207 -1.18 2.25 -17.07
N ASN A 208 -1.91 3.37 -17.11
CA ASN A 208 -3.26 3.50 -16.56
C ASN A 208 -4.17 2.36 -17.02
N SER A 209 -4.14 2.03 -18.33
CA SER A 209 -4.92 0.91 -18.89
C SER A 209 -4.53 -0.46 -18.32
N ASN A 210 -3.37 -0.56 -17.67
CA ASN A 210 -2.86 -1.77 -17.04
C ASN A 210 -3.29 -1.91 -15.57
N SER A 211 -4.01 -0.93 -15.02
CA SER A 211 -4.37 -0.89 -13.61
C SER A 211 -5.00 -2.20 -13.13
N LEU A 212 -4.36 -2.80 -12.12
CA LEU A 212 -4.89 -3.94 -11.38
C LEU A 212 -6.06 -3.47 -10.53
N ILE A 213 -7.23 -4.04 -10.77
CA ILE A 213 -8.45 -3.64 -10.06
C ILE A 213 -8.64 -4.55 -8.86
N SER A 214 -9.00 -3.98 -7.71
CA SER A 214 -9.50 -4.77 -6.58
C SER A 214 -10.94 -4.41 -6.22
N VAL A 215 -11.76 -5.43 -6.06
CA VAL A 215 -13.13 -5.32 -5.52
C VAL A 215 -13.13 -5.88 -4.12
N VAL A 216 -13.31 -5.01 -3.14
CA VAL A 216 -13.39 -5.37 -1.72
C VAL A 216 -14.84 -5.61 -1.35
N LYS A 217 -15.17 -6.83 -0.94
CA LYS A 217 -16.53 -7.20 -0.50
C LYS A 217 -16.53 -7.35 1.01
N VAL A 218 -17.37 -6.61 1.68
CA VAL A 218 -17.49 -6.65 3.13
C VAL A 218 -18.87 -6.15 3.58
N ASN A 219 -19.47 -6.83 4.56
CA ASN A 219 -20.78 -6.45 5.12
C ASN A 219 -21.87 -6.27 4.04
N GLY A 220 -21.87 -7.10 3.01
CA GLY A 220 -22.84 -7.04 1.90
C GLY A 220 -22.64 -5.85 0.93
N LYS A 221 -21.52 -5.12 1.07
CA LYS A 221 -21.16 -4.03 0.16
C LYS A 221 -19.98 -4.45 -0.72
N LYS A 222 -19.88 -3.81 -1.90
CA LYS A 222 -18.74 -3.89 -2.79
C LYS A 222 -18.10 -2.51 -2.88
N ILE A 223 -16.79 -2.44 -2.75
CA ILE A 223 -15.99 -1.24 -2.92
C ILE A 223 -15.01 -1.53 -4.06
N TYR A 224 -15.05 -0.70 -5.07
CA TYR A 224 -14.22 -0.80 -6.26
C TYR A 224 -13.01 0.14 -6.12
N LEU A 225 -11.81 -0.42 -6.23
CA LEU A 225 -10.55 0.31 -6.22
C LEU A 225 -9.85 0.01 -7.54
N GLY A 226 -9.93 0.94 -8.48
CA GLY A 226 -9.54 0.75 -9.87
C GLY A 226 -8.23 1.41 -10.27
N GLY A 227 -7.58 2.11 -9.34
CA GLY A 227 -6.47 3.00 -9.70
C GLY A 227 -6.92 3.99 -10.78
N ASP A 228 -6.05 4.24 -11.73
CA ASP A 228 -6.30 5.17 -12.84
C ASP A 228 -6.81 4.47 -14.11
N LEU A 229 -7.53 3.34 -13.94
CA LEU A 229 -8.08 2.64 -15.10
C LEU A 229 -8.85 3.59 -15.99
N ASP A 230 -8.43 3.71 -17.23
CA ASP A 230 -9.06 4.53 -18.24
C ASP A 230 -9.78 3.71 -19.31
N ASN A 231 -10.54 4.37 -20.18
CA ASN A 231 -11.28 3.71 -21.26
C ASN A 231 -10.56 3.79 -22.63
N VAL A 232 -9.29 4.14 -22.66
CA VAL A 232 -8.54 4.28 -23.94
C VAL A 232 -8.57 3.00 -24.77
N HIS A 233 -8.61 1.84 -24.10
CA HIS A 233 -8.70 0.53 -24.75
C HIS A 233 -9.98 -0.24 -24.39
N GLY A 234 -11.06 0.45 -24.00
CA GLY A 234 -12.33 -0.18 -23.64
C GLY A 234 -12.30 -0.92 -22.29
N ALA A 235 -11.34 -0.60 -21.42
CA ALA A 235 -11.21 -1.26 -20.14
C ALA A 235 -12.39 -0.94 -19.21
N GLU A 236 -12.87 0.29 -19.17
CA GLU A 236 -14.09 0.66 -18.44
C GLU A 236 -15.31 -0.11 -18.93
N ASP A 237 -15.47 -0.27 -20.26
CA ASP A 237 -16.57 -1.05 -20.84
C ASP A 237 -16.50 -2.52 -20.40
N LYS A 238 -15.29 -3.07 -20.27
CA LYS A 238 -15.07 -4.46 -19.85
C LYS A 238 -15.33 -4.66 -18.36
N TYR A 239 -14.88 -3.73 -17.52
CA TYR A 239 -14.87 -3.90 -16.06
C TYR A 239 -15.93 -3.07 -15.34
N GLY A 240 -16.48 -2.02 -15.96
CA GLY A 240 -17.56 -1.21 -15.40
C GLY A 240 -18.78 -2.01 -14.89
N PRO A 241 -19.22 -3.09 -15.57
CA PRO A 241 -20.30 -3.94 -15.09
C PRO A 241 -20.02 -4.68 -13.76
N LEU A 242 -18.79 -4.66 -13.26
CA LEU A 242 -18.43 -5.26 -11.95
C LEU A 242 -18.88 -4.40 -10.76
N ILE A 243 -19.13 -3.12 -10.98
CA ILE A 243 -19.59 -2.16 -9.99
C ILE A 243 -21.11 -2.28 -9.84
#